data_edef875d962957a790153367368b9d5f
#
_entry.id   edef875d962957a790153367368b9d5f
#
_cell.length_a   1.000
_cell.length_b   1.000
_cell.length_c   1.000
_cell.angle_alpha   90.00
_cell.angle_beta   90.00
_cell.angle_gamma   90.00
#
_symmetry.space_group_name_H-M   'P 1'
#
loop_
_entity.id
_entity.type
_entity.pdbx_description
1 polymer ?
#
loop_
_entity_poly.entity_id
_entity_poly.type
_entity_poly.pdbx_seq_one_letter_code
_entity_poly.pdbx_strand_id
1 'polypeptide(L)'
;MRAILVFLIFLLLFFTFTPTFGQEWITDNNFETKINEKQAFGDNQNKPVIVEFYAKFNDVNKFDQWQELTDVIYYRADIAKCPEAKKKYKVRMAPTLIIFKDGIKEEVWKAGLDLELPTNLEEIQETINDINNASKF
;
A
#
# COMPACT_ATOMS: atom_id res chain seq x y z
N MET A 1 22.94 -21.41 -39.06
CA MET A 1 22.83 -21.84 -37.66
C MET A 1 23.24 -20.81 -36.62
N ARG A 2 24.26 -19.99 -36.85
CA ARG A 2 24.67 -18.92 -35.88
C ARG A 2 23.65 -17.80 -35.72
N ALA A 3 22.91 -17.43 -36.78
CA ALA A 3 21.87 -16.38 -36.74
C ALA A 3 20.61 -16.78 -35.94
N ILE A 4 20.28 -18.06 -35.93
CA ILE A 4 19.12 -18.60 -35.20
C ILE A 4 19.44 -18.66 -33.70
N LEU A 5 20.68 -18.97 -33.33
CA LEU A 5 21.12 -19.04 -31.94
C LEU A 5 21.14 -17.63 -31.30
N VAL A 6 21.58 -16.62 -32.04
CA VAL A 6 21.59 -15.21 -31.61
C VAL A 6 20.16 -14.70 -31.45
N PHE A 7 19.26 -15.09 -32.34
CA PHE A 7 17.85 -14.70 -32.28
C PHE A 7 17.12 -15.35 -31.08
N LEU A 8 17.45 -16.60 -30.77
CA LEU A 8 16.93 -17.31 -29.61
C LEU A 8 17.42 -16.70 -28.28
N ILE A 9 18.70 -16.30 -28.22
CA ILE A 9 19.25 -15.63 -27.04
C ILE A 9 18.62 -14.25 -26.86
N PHE A 10 18.36 -13.53 -27.94
CA PHE A 10 17.68 -12.21 -27.90
C PHE A 10 16.21 -12.35 -27.48
N LEU A 11 15.53 -13.41 -27.90
CA LEU A 11 14.17 -13.71 -27.49
C LEU A 11 14.07 -14.11 -26.00
N LEU A 12 15.08 -14.83 -25.50
CA LEU A 12 15.15 -15.21 -24.08
C LEU A 12 15.39 -13.99 -23.16
N LEU A 13 16.14 -13.00 -23.63
CA LEU A 13 16.40 -11.77 -22.89
C LEU A 13 15.16 -10.86 -22.78
N PHE A 14 14.19 -10.99 -23.70
CA PHE A 14 12.93 -10.25 -23.64
C PHE A 14 11.93 -10.80 -22.62
N PHE A 15 12.06 -12.05 -22.22
CA PHE A 15 11.14 -12.71 -21.29
C PHE A 15 11.50 -12.51 -19.81
N THR A 16 12.65 -11.90 -19.50
CA THR A 16 13.09 -11.70 -18.10
C THR A 16 12.70 -10.37 -17.50
N PHE A 17 12.06 -9.48 -18.23
CA PHE A 17 11.52 -8.23 -17.72
C PHE A 17 10.03 -8.37 -17.37
N THR A 18 9.74 -9.11 -16.30
CA THR A 18 8.48 -8.90 -15.58
C THR A 18 8.68 -7.67 -14.71
N PRO A 19 7.94 -6.57 -14.93
CA PRO A 19 7.96 -5.48 -13.99
C PRO A 19 7.39 -6.01 -12.68
N THR A 20 8.26 -6.26 -11.71
CA THR A 20 7.83 -6.46 -10.33
C THR A 20 7.34 -5.09 -9.85
N PHE A 21 6.02 -4.89 -9.84
CA PHE A 21 5.43 -3.76 -9.16
C PHE A 21 5.68 -3.94 -7.66
N GLY A 22 6.81 -3.40 -7.19
CA GLY A 22 7.14 -3.35 -5.79
C GLY A 22 6.18 -2.41 -5.05
N GLN A 23 6.09 -2.60 -3.76
CA GLN A 23 5.42 -1.73 -2.82
C GLN A 23 5.93 -0.31 -2.95
N GLU A 24 5.04 0.67 -3.11
CA GLU A 24 5.44 2.08 -3.09
C GLU A 24 5.62 2.56 -1.65
N TRP A 25 6.79 3.14 -1.38
CA TRP A 25 7.14 3.73 -0.10
C TRP A 25 6.89 5.24 -0.12
N ILE A 26 6.34 5.75 0.97
CA ILE A 26 6.14 7.19 1.17
C ILE A 26 6.93 7.67 2.39
N THR A 27 7.24 8.96 2.39
CA THR A 27 7.98 9.64 3.47
C THR A 27 7.21 10.87 3.94
N ASP A 28 7.68 11.52 5.00
CA ASP A 28 7.06 12.77 5.47
C ASP A 28 6.93 13.85 4.38
N ASN A 29 7.90 13.88 3.45
CA ASN A 29 7.91 14.87 2.36
C ASN A 29 6.71 14.75 1.40
N ASN A 30 6.22 13.54 1.17
CA ASN A 30 5.13 13.30 0.22
C ASN A 30 3.88 12.69 0.86
N PHE A 31 3.86 12.50 2.17
CA PHE A 31 2.78 11.82 2.87
C PHE A 31 1.41 12.47 2.60
N GLU A 32 1.28 13.75 2.89
CA GLU A 32 0.02 14.48 2.71
C GLU A 32 -0.41 14.54 1.25
N THR A 33 0.54 14.67 0.33
CA THR A 33 0.26 14.65 -1.10
C THR A 33 -0.29 13.29 -1.53
N LYS A 34 0.32 12.21 -1.08
CA LYS A 34 -0.05 10.85 -1.46
C LYS A 34 -1.41 10.42 -0.92
N ILE A 35 -1.76 10.76 0.30
CA ILE A 35 -3.08 10.42 0.85
C ILE A 35 -4.21 11.24 0.25
N ASN A 36 -3.90 12.40 -0.36
CA ASN A 36 -4.84 13.27 -1.05
C ASN A 36 -4.80 13.11 -2.58
N GLU A 37 -3.95 12.22 -3.10
CA GLU A 37 -3.74 12.11 -4.54
C GLU A 37 -5.01 11.63 -5.25
N LYS A 38 -5.58 12.54 -6.05
CA LYS A 38 -6.62 12.21 -7.00
C LYS A 38 -5.93 11.86 -8.30
N GLN A 39 -6.02 10.62 -8.73
CA GLN A 39 -5.52 10.26 -10.03
C GLN A 39 -6.30 11.00 -11.12
N ALA A 40 -5.60 11.82 -11.91
CA ALA A 40 -6.20 12.73 -12.86
C ALA A 40 -6.86 12.04 -14.07
N PHE A 41 -6.59 10.76 -14.28
CA PHE A 41 -7.05 10.01 -15.44
C PHE A 41 -7.49 8.59 -15.08
N GLY A 42 -8.72 8.22 -15.44
CA GLY A 42 -9.25 6.86 -15.36
C GLY A 42 -10.21 6.61 -14.18
N ASP A 43 -10.63 5.37 -14.04
CA ASP A 43 -11.63 4.90 -13.05
C ASP A 43 -11.12 4.95 -11.59
N ASN A 44 -9.89 5.39 -11.38
CA ASN A 44 -9.23 5.44 -10.09
C ASN A 44 -9.46 6.77 -9.33
N GLN A 45 -10.27 7.66 -9.89
CA GLN A 45 -10.66 8.88 -9.19
C GLN A 45 -11.44 8.52 -7.93
N ASN A 46 -10.94 8.93 -6.77
CA ASN A 46 -11.58 8.75 -5.46
C ASN A 46 -11.42 7.37 -4.81
N LYS A 47 -10.45 6.56 -5.19
CA LYS A 47 -10.13 5.37 -4.41
C LYS A 47 -9.61 5.77 -3.03
N PRO A 48 -10.00 5.05 -1.97
CA PRO A 48 -9.37 5.23 -0.68
C PRO A 48 -7.89 4.85 -0.73
N VAL A 49 -7.11 5.39 0.19
CA VAL A 49 -5.68 5.12 0.33
C VAL A 49 -5.42 4.42 1.64
N ILE A 50 -4.76 3.28 1.60
CA ILE A 50 -4.23 2.63 2.81
C ILE A 50 -2.76 2.98 2.95
N VAL A 51 -2.36 3.41 4.14
CA VAL A 51 -0.96 3.53 4.53
C VAL A 51 -0.68 2.51 5.62
N GLU A 52 0.25 1.61 5.32
CA GLU A 52 0.81 0.71 6.33
C GLU A 52 2.04 1.36 6.95
N PHE A 53 1.96 1.68 8.24
CA PHE A 53 3.13 2.09 9.00
C PHE A 53 3.94 0.86 9.40
N TYR A 54 5.14 0.79 8.88
CA TYR A 54 6.02 -0.35 8.92
C TYR A 54 7.22 -0.11 9.82
N ALA A 55 7.65 -1.14 10.53
CA ALA A 55 8.91 -1.13 11.26
C ALA A 55 9.77 -2.33 10.85
N LYS A 56 11.02 -2.06 10.55
CA LYS A 56 11.97 -3.08 10.10
C LYS A 56 12.14 -4.22 11.11
N PHE A 57 12.11 -3.91 12.42
CA PHE A 57 12.23 -4.93 13.47
C PHE A 57 11.06 -5.92 13.50
N ASN A 58 9.93 -5.57 12.91
CA ASN A 58 8.72 -6.40 12.86
C ASN A 58 8.30 -6.74 11.43
N ASP A 59 9.26 -6.89 10.54
CA ASP A 59 9.04 -7.20 9.11
C ASP A 59 8.20 -8.45 8.90
N VAL A 60 8.31 -9.46 9.77
CA VAL A 60 7.57 -10.72 9.65
C VAL A 60 6.05 -10.54 9.77
N ASN A 61 5.59 -9.50 10.43
CA ASN A 61 4.17 -9.20 10.64
C ASN A 61 3.63 -8.11 9.72
N LYS A 62 4.41 -7.66 8.73
CA LYS A 62 3.90 -6.75 7.71
C LYS A 62 2.74 -7.39 6.94
N PHE A 63 1.85 -6.56 6.43
CA PHE A 63 0.72 -7.04 5.65
C PHE A 63 1.17 -7.42 4.22
N ASP A 64 1.41 -8.70 3.99
CA ASP A 64 1.91 -9.22 2.72
C ASP A 64 0.84 -9.32 1.63
N GLN A 65 -0.43 -9.44 2.03
CA GLN A 65 -1.55 -9.67 1.11
C GLN A 65 -2.10 -8.38 0.48
N TRP A 66 -1.37 -7.27 0.58
CA TRP A 66 -1.80 -5.98 0.04
C TRP A 66 -2.09 -6.01 -1.47
N GLN A 67 -1.39 -6.86 -2.23
CA GLN A 67 -1.61 -7.02 -3.68
C GLN A 67 -2.95 -7.68 -4.02
N GLU A 68 -3.55 -8.38 -3.07
CA GLU A 68 -4.86 -9.02 -3.24
C GLU A 68 -6.01 -8.06 -2.97
N LEU A 69 -5.74 -6.88 -2.42
CA LEU A 69 -6.73 -5.82 -2.23
C LEU A 69 -7.12 -5.17 -3.56
N THR A 70 -8.40 -4.88 -3.74
CA THR A 70 -8.95 -4.23 -4.92
C THR A 70 -9.60 -2.90 -4.57
N ASP A 71 -9.64 -1.97 -5.54
CA ASP A 71 -10.29 -0.65 -5.41
C ASP A 71 -9.72 0.23 -4.29
N VAL A 72 -8.43 0.11 -4.06
CA VAL A 72 -7.67 0.87 -3.05
C VAL A 72 -6.27 1.14 -3.56
N ILE A 73 -5.68 2.23 -3.12
CA ILE A 73 -4.26 2.56 -3.32
C ILE A 73 -3.53 2.18 -2.04
N TYR A 74 -2.41 1.50 -2.14
CA TYR A 74 -1.66 1.00 -0.98
C TYR A 74 -0.25 1.55 -0.95
N TYR A 75 0.10 2.19 0.16
CA TYR A 75 1.46 2.70 0.43
C TYR A 75 2.00 2.12 1.73
N ARG A 76 3.32 2.05 1.82
CA ARG A 76 4.03 1.70 3.04
C ARG A 76 4.90 2.86 3.50
N ALA A 77 4.86 3.14 4.79
CA ALA A 77 5.64 4.21 5.43
C ALA A 77 6.51 3.61 6.54
N ASP A 78 7.83 3.71 6.40
CA ASP A 78 8.74 3.30 7.46
C ASP A 78 8.67 4.30 8.61
N ILE A 79 8.30 3.85 9.80
CA ILE A 79 8.16 4.72 10.98
C ILE A 79 9.46 5.45 11.35
N ALA A 80 10.60 4.87 11.02
CA ALA A 80 11.91 5.50 11.24
C ALA A 80 12.16 6.69 10.28
N LYS A 81 11.48 6.70 9.13
CA LYS A 81 11.62 7.74 8.09
C LYS A 81 10.44 8.72 8.04
N CYS A 82 9.39 8.47 8.83
CA CYS A 82 8.17 9.27 8.87
C CYS A 82 7.83 9.74 10.28
N PRO A 83 8.75 10.44 10.98
CA PRO A 83 8.50 10.86 12.36
C PRO A 83 7.34 11.84 12.48
N GLU A 84 7.11 12.71 11.50
CA GLU A 84 6.00 13.68 11.52
C GLU A 84 4.65 13.01 11.31
N ALA A 85 4.53 12.13 10.31
CA ALA A 85 3.31 11.37 10.07
C ALA A 85 2.98 10.45 11.25
N LYS A 86 3.99 9.77 11.80
CA LYS A 86 3.87 8.95 13.00
C LYS A 86 3.26 9.73 14.17
N LYS A 87 3.74 10.94 14.41
CA LYS A 87 3.24 11.83 15.47
C LYS A 87 1.84 12.32 15.18
N LYS A 88 1.58 12.80 13.97
CA LYS A 88 0.30 13.36 13.55
C LYS A 88 -0.83 12.35 13.71
N TYR A 89 -0.61 11.11 13.26
CA TYR A 89 -1.61 10.05 13.29
C TYR A 89 -1.51 9.15 14.53
N LYS A 90 -0.67 9.51 15.50
CA LYS A 90 -0.50 8.81 16.79
C LYS A 90 -0.17 7.34 16.62
N VAL A 91 0.71 7.03 15.69
CA VAL A 91 1.18 5.67 15.42
C VAL A 91 2.22 5.29 16.46
N ARG A 92 1.92 4.29 17.29
CA ARG A 92 2.81 3.80 18.35
C ARG A 92 3.31 2.40 18.11
N MET A 93 2.57 1.63 17.33
CA MET A 93 2.85 0.23 17.02
C MET A 93 2.99 0.05 15.52
N ALA A 94 3.78 -0.91 15.10
CA ALA A 94 3.88 -1.32 13.72
C ALA A 94 3.73 -2.85 13.64
N PRO A 95 2.93 -3.37 12.69
CA PRO A 95 2.22 -2.61 11.67
C PRO A 95 0.98 -1.87 12.19
N THR A 96 0.72 -0.71 11.63
CA THR A 96 -0.54 0.02 11.76
C THR A 96 -1.05 0.35 10.37
N LEU A 97 -2.27 -0.05 10.05
CA LEU A 97 -2.94 0.31 8.79
C LEU A 97 -3.92 1.44 9.04
N ILE A 98 -3.85 2.48 8.24
CA ILE A 98 -4.83 3.57 8.24
C ILE A 98 -5.43 3.69 6.85
N ILE A 99 -6.77 3.72 6.77
CA ILE A 99 -7.47 4.02 5.54
C ILE A 99 -7.84 5.50 5.53
N PHE A 100 -7.47 6.18 4.45
CA PHE A 100 -7.84 7.57 4.18
C PHE A 100 -8.80 7.64 3.00
N LYS A 101 -9.80 8.49 3.10
CA LYS A 101 -10.65 8.89 1.99
C LYS A 101 -10.62 10.40 1.86
N ASP A 102 -10.18 10.88 0.69
CA ASP A 102 -9.98 12.32 0.45
C ASP A 102 -9.11 12.99 1.53
N GLY A 103 -8.06 12.30 1.97
CA GLY A 103 -7.14 12.76 3.01
C GLY A 103 -7.65 12.66 4.44
N ILE A 104 -8.88 12.16 4.64
CA ILE A 104 -9.51 12.02 5.95
C ILE A 104 -9.38 10.56 6.43
N LYS A 105 -8.94 10.39 7.66
CA LYS A 105 -8.83 9.07 8.29
C LYS A 105 -10.20 8.46 8.53
N GLU A 106 -10.45 7.29 7.96
CA GLU A 106 -11.72 6.56 8.06
C GLU A 106 -11.65 5.38 9.03
N GLU A 107 -10.57 4.59 8.99
CA GLU A 107 -10.41 3.41 9.82
C GLU A 107 -8.93 3.20 10.16
N VAL A 108 -8.67 2.59 11.30
CA VAL A 108 -7.32 2.28 11.81
C VAL A 108 -7.28 0.89 12.40
N TRP A 109 -6.32 0.08 12.00
CA TRP A 109 -5.95 -1.18 12.66
C TRP A 109 -4.53 -1.07 13.20
N LYS A 110 -4.40 -1.24 14.50
CA LYS A 110 -3.11 -1.14 15.20
C LYS A 110 -2.69 -2.52 15.70
N ALA A 111 -1.43 -2.88 15.48
CA ALA A 111 -0.87 -4.08 16.08
C ALA A 111 -1.04 -4.07 17.62
N GLY A 112 -1.37 -5.22 18.16
CA GLY A 112 -1.46 -5.41 19.60
C GLY A 112 -0.09 -5.63 20.26
N LEU A 113 -0.10 -6.04 21.51
CA LEU A 113 1.14 -6.38 22.25
C LEU A 113 1.88 -7.57 21.66
N ASP A 114 1.18 -8.42 20.89
CA ASP A 114 1.75 -9.53 20.13
C ASP A 114 2.44 -9.06 18.83
N LEU A 115 2.37 -7.77 18.53
CA LEU A 115 2.90 -7.15 17.30
C LEU A 115 2.23 -7.65 16.01
N GLU A 116 1.04 -8.23 16.10
CA GLU A 116 0.26 -8.72 14.97
C GLU A 116 -0.93 -7.78 14.68
N LEU A 117 -1.27 -7.64 13.39
CA LEU A 117 -2.47 -6.89 12.99
C LEU A 117 -3.74 -7.62 13.48
N PRO A 118 -4.69 -6.92 14.10
CA PRO A 118 -5.95 -7.51 14.58
C PRO A 118 -7.01 -7.59 13.48
N THR A 119 -6.61 -7.83 12.24
CA THR A 119 -7.49 -7.88 11.07
C THR A 119 -6.93 -8.82 10.03
N ASN A 120 -7.70 -9.09 9.00
CA ASN A 120 -7.33 -9.95 7.88
C ASN A 120 -7.71 -9.33 6.54
N LEU A 121 -7.30 -9.96 5.44
CA LEU A 121 -7.58 -9.51 4.08
C LEU A 121 -9.07 -9.27 3.82
N GLU A 122 -9.91 -10.18 4.27
CA GLU A 122 -11.36 -10.12 4.05
C GLU A 122 -11.99 -8.91 4.73
N GLU A 123 -11.67 -8.67 6.01
CA GLU A 123 -12.16 -7.53 6.77
C GLU A 123 -11.70 -6.20 6.17
N ILE A 124 -10.43 -6.10 5.77
CA ILE A 124 -9.88 -4.91 5.12
C ILE A 124 -10.62 -4.64 3.80
N GLN A 125 -10.80 -5.68 2.98
CA GLN A 125 -11.51 -5.54 1.70
C GLN A 125 -12.98 -5.13 1.89
N GLU A 126 -13.66 -5.68 2.88
CA GLU A 126 -15.03 -5.29 3.21
C GLU A 126 -15.10 -3.80 3.60
N THR A 127 -14.18 -3.34 4.44
CA THR A 127 -14.09 -1.93 4.83
C THR A 127 -13.84 -1.02 3.61
N ILE A 128 -12.96 -1.41 2.71
CA ILE A 128 -12.72 -0.69 1.44
C ILE A 128 -14.01 -0.59 0.63
N ASN A 129 -14.74 -1.69 0.50
CA ASN A 129 -16.00 -1.74 -0.24
C ASN A 129 -17.05 -0.83 0.38
N ASP A 130 -17.17 -0.83 1.70
CA ASP A 130 -18.11 0.03 2.41
C ASP A 130 -17.80 1.52 2.20
N ILE A 131 -16.53 1.91 2.27
CA ILE A 131 -16.09 3.28 2.02
C ILE A 131 -16.41 3.68 0.56
N ASN A 132 -16.12 2.81 -0.40
CA ASN A 132 -16.41 3.06 -1.82
C ASN A 132 -17.92 3.15 -2.08
N ASN A 133 -18.73 2.35 -1.43
CA ASN A 133 -20.17 2.38 -1.59
C ASN A 133 -20.80 3.62 -0.93
N ALA A 134 -20.31 4.04 0.23
CA ALA A 134 -20.78 5.25 0.91
C ALA A 134 -20.54 6.53 0.08
N SER A 135 -19.46 6.58 -0.70
CA SER A 135 -19.13 7.74 -1.53
C SER A 135 -19.98 7.89 -2.80
N LYS A 136 -20.88 6.94 -3.09
CA LYS A 136 -21.78 7.00 -4.26
C LYS A 136 -23.09 7.75 -3.99
N PHE A 137 -23.31 8.16 -2.76
CA PHE A 137 -24.53 8.85 -2.36
C PHE A 137 -24.28 10.30 -1.92
#